data_c18481c33f688f41e33baa2dc4abbd66
#
_entry.id   c18481c33f688f41e33baa2dc4abbd66
#
_cell.length_a   1.000
_cell.length_b   1.000
_cell.length_c   1.000
_cell.angle_alpha   90.00
_cell.angle_beta   90.00
_cell.angle_gamma   90.00
#
_symmetry.space_group_name_H-M   'P 1'
#
loop_
_entity.id
_entity.type
_entity.pdbx_description
1 polymer ?
#
loop_
_entity_poly.entity_id
_entity_poly.type
_entity_poly.pdbx_seq_one_letter_code
_entity_poly.pdbx_strand_id
1 'polypeptide(L)'
;MYEKYLPLVIAGIVAYLAPIYTSLLFVGSLVMFDWVTGMIKGSKKGNFNSRSMIKKFYTGSAYLVALMMVRACELYFADESNIPLVKPLVAIIALTELQSMRENIEAITGTDILKGLFNFLQRKSNEG
;
A
#
# COMPACT_ATOMS: atom_id res chain seq x y z
N MET A 1 23.83 -13.93 -26.89
CA MET A 1 24.70 -13.37 -25.83
C MET A 1 23.89 -12.94 -24.60
N TYR A 2 22.74 -12.31 -24.78
CA TYR A 2 21.91 -11.85 -23.67
C TYR A 2 21.17 -12.97 -22.90
N GLU A 3 20.82 -14.06 -23.57
CA GLU A 3 20.08 -15.19 -22.98
C GLU A 3 20.80 -15.85 -21.79
N LYS A 4 22.12 -15.81 -21.77
CA LYS A 4 22.93 -16.41 -20.71
C LYS A 4 22.94 -15.57 -19.42
N TYR A 5 22.82 -14.25 -19.54
CA TYR A 5 22.88 -13.34 -18.40
C TYR A 5 21.49 -13.00 -17.83
N LEU A 6 20.45 -13.14 -18.63
CA LEU A 6 19.07 -12.84 -18.22
C LEU A 6 18.64 -13.61 -16.94
N PRO A 7 18.86 -14.93 -16.82
CA PRO A 7 18.54 -15.67 -15.61
C PRO A 7 19.31 -15.18 -14.37
N LEU A 8 20.57 -14.78 -14.55
CA LEU A 8 21.41 -14.25 -13.47
C LEU A 8 20.91 -12.90 -12.95
N VAL A 9 20.51 -12.02 -13.86
CA VAL A 9 19.92 -10.72 -13.52
C VAL A 9 18.59 -10.91 -12.79
N ILE A 10 17.73 -11.79 -13.29
CA ILE A 10 16.44 -12.11 -12.65
C ILE A 10 16.66 -12.68 -11.25
N ALA A 11 17.59 -13.63 -11.10
CA ALA A 11 17.92 -14.22 -9.81
C ALA A 11 18.44 -13.17 -8.81
N GLY A 12 19.26 -12.23 -9.27
CA GLY A 12 19.75 -11.10 -8.47
C GLY A 12 18.62 -10.19 -7.98
N ILE A 13 17.68 -9.84 -8.85
CA ILE A 13 16.50 -9.03 -8.50
C ILE A 13 15.61 -9.77 -7.50
N VAL A 14 15.36 -11.05 -7.74
CA VAL A 14 14.55 -11.87 -6.82
C VAL A 14 15.22 -11.98 -5.45
N ALA A 15 16.51 -12.23 -5.40
CA ALA A 15 17.26 -12.30 -4.14
C ALA A 15 17.25 -10.97 -3.38
N TYR A 16 17.33 -9.84 -4.11
CA TYR A 16 17.24 -8.50 -3.52
C TYR A 16 15.86 -8.21 -2.93
N LEU A 17 14.80 -8.61 -3.61
CA LEU A 17 13.42 -8.35 -3.19
C LEU A 17 12.88 -9.39 -2.20
N ALA A 18 13.47 -10.58 -2.11
CA ALA A 18 12.98 -11.65 -1.25
C ALA A 18 12.75 -11.25 0.22
N PRO A 19 13.64 -10.49 0.89
CA PRO A 19 13.45 -10.09 2.29
C PRO A 19 12.28 -9.14 2.50
N ILE A 20 11.89 -8.38 1.47
CA ILE A 20 10.77 -7.40 1.53
C ILE A 20 9.53 -7.87 0.77
N TYR A 21 9.50 -9.12 0.33
CA TYR A 21 8.41 -9.69 -0.47
C TYR A 21 7.04 -9.55 0.21
N THR A 22 6.97 -9.86 1.50
CA THR A 22 5.74 -9.71 2.29
C THR A 22 5.26 -8.26 2.35
N SER A 23 6.18 -7.31 2.52
CA SER A 23 5.88 -5.89 2.51
C SER A 23 5.36 -5.42 1.15
N LEU A 24 5.96 -5.92 0.06
CA LEU A 24 5.53 -5.62 -1.31
C LEU A 24 4.13 -6.16 -1.58
N LEU A 25 3.84 -7.40 -1.17
CA LEU A 25 2.50 -7.99 -1.30
C LEU A 25 1.47 -7.22 -0.49
N PHE A 26 1.79 -6.84 0.74
CA PHE A 26 0.89 -6.09 1.60
C PHE A 26 0.57 -4.72 1.01
N VAL A 27 1.57 -3.93 0.65
CA VAL A 27 1.39 -2.61 0.01
C VAL A 27 0.65 -2.74 -1.32
N GLY A 28 1.03 -3.71 -2.16
CA GLY A 28 0.37 -3.98 -3.42
C GLY A 28 -1.12 -4.31 -3.26
N SER A 29 -1.47 -5.11 -2.26
CA SER A 29 -2.86 -5.43 -1.93
C SER A 29 -3.65 -4.19 -1.51
N LEU A 30 -3.07 -3.34 -0.65
CA LEU A 30 -3.71 -2.09 -0.22
C LEU A 30 -3.98 -1.16 -1.40
N VAL A 31 -3.00 -0.96 -2.26
CA VAL A 31 -3.15 -0.13 -3.47
C VAL A 31 -4.22 -0.70 -4.41
N MET A 32 -4.28 -2.02 -4.57
CA MET A 32 -5.34 -2.66 -5.37
C MET A 32 -6.72 -2.46 -4.76
N PHE A 33 -6.88 -2.65 -3.45
CA PHE A 33 -8.17 -2.43 -2.78
C PHE A 33 -8.60 -0.97 -2.83
N ASP A 34 -7.69 -0.02 -2.63
CA ASP A 34 -7.99 1.40 -2.80
C ASP A 34 -8.40 1.71 -4.24
N TRP A 35 -7.73 1.10 -5.21
CA TRP A 35 -8.07 1.26 -6.62
C TRP A 35 -9.47 0.73 -6.94
N VAL A 36 -9.81 -0.48 -6.48
CA VAL A 36 -11.14 -1.09 -6.68
C VAL A 36 -12.23 -0.26 -6.00
N THR A 37 -12.04 0.14 -4.75
CA THR A 37 -13.01 0.98 -4.03
C THR A 37 -13.19 2.35 -4.68
N GLY A 38 -12.12 2.94 -5.20
CA GLY A 38 -12.15 4.16 -5.98
C GLY A 38 -12.92 4.02 -7.30
N MET A 39 -12.79 2.88 -7.99
CA MET A 39 -13.57 2.56 -9.19
C MET A 39 -15.06 2.44 -8.89
N ILE A 40 -15.42 1.71 -7.84
CA ILE A 40 -16.82 1.53 -7.42
C ILE A 40 -17.43 2.89 -7.06
N LYS A 41 -16.72 3.72 -6.31
CA LYS A 41 -17.14 5.09 -5.98
C LYS A 41 -17.38 5.93 -7.23
N GLY A 42 -16.44 5.93 -8.18
CA GLY A 42 -16.54 6.67 -9.44
C GLY A 42 -17.70 6.20 -10.30
N SER A 43 -17.90 4.88 -10.40
CA SER A 43 -19.01 4.28 -11.13
C SER A 43 -20.36 4.63 -10.51
N LYS A 44 -20.48 4.56 -9.19
CA LYS A 44 -21.72 4.88 -8.46
C LYS A 44 -22.12 6.35 -8.56
N LYS A 45 -21.14 7.26 -8.59
CA LYS A 45 -21.35 8.71 -8.70
C LYS A 45 -21.44 9.20 -10.15
N GLY A 46 -21.26 8.36 -11.15
CA GLY A 46 -21.20 8.72 -12.55
C GLY A 46 -19.97 9.53 -12.96
N ASN A 47 -18.97 9.61 -12.07
CA ASN A 47 -17.72 10.39 -12.24
C ASN A 47 -16.51 9.49 -12.55
N PHE A 48 -16.72 8.39 -13.26
CA PHE A 48 -15.61 7.52 -13.66
C PHE A 48 -14.64 8.29 -14.57
N ASN A 49 -13.44 8.53 -14.08
CA ASN A 49 -12.41 9.27 -14.79
C ASN A 49 -11.13 8.44 -14.91
N SER A 50 -10.77 8.10 -16.16
CA SER A 50 -9.54 7.37 -16.48
C SER A 50 -8.27 8.07 -15.96
N ARG A 51 -8.29 9.41 -15.93
CA ARG A 51 -7.17 10.23 -15.43
C ARG A 51 -6.90 9.96 -13.94
N SER A 52 -7.94 9.81 -13.14
CA SER A 52 -7.83 9.45 -11.71
C SER A 52 -7.20 8.07 -11.51
N MET A 53 -7.54 7.11 -12.37
CA MET A 53 -6.98 5.76 -12.34
C MET A 53 -5.49 5.74 -12.69
N ILE A 54 -5.10 6.48 -13.70
CA ILE A 54 -3.69 6.63 -14.09
C ILE A 54 -2.88 7.26 -12.96
N LYS A 55 -3.41 8.27 -12.28
CA LYS A 55 -2.78 8.89 -11.12
C LYS A 55 -2.53 7.88 -10.00
N LYS A 56 -3.48 7.01 -9.70
CA LYS A 56 -3.31 5.96 -8.69
C LYS A 56 -2.26 4.92 -9.10
N PHE A 57 -2.17 4.60 -10.38
CA PHE A 57 -1.12 3.73 -10.90
C PHE A 57 0.28 4.34 -10.68
N TYR A 58 0.45 5.63 -10.96
CA TYR A 58 1.70 6.33 -10.67
C TYR A 58 2.03 6.35 -9.18
N THR A 59 1.04 6.54 -8.32
CA THR A 59 1.23 6.49 -6.86
C THR A 59 1.70 5.11 -6.41
N GLY A 60 1.08 4.04 -6.88
CA GLY A 60 1.50 2.66 -6.59
C GLY A 60 2.93 2.37 -7.06
N SER A 61 3.28 2.84 -8.25
CA SER A 61 4.64 2.71 -8.79
C SER A 61 5.66 3.49 -7.95
N ALA A 62 5.31 4.69 -7.48
CA ALA A 62 6.15 5.49 -6.60
C ALA A 62 6.40 4.80 -5.26
N TYR A 63 5.40 4.14 -4.67
CA TYR A 63 5.57 3.34 -3.46
C TYR A 63 6.56 2.19 -3.66
N LEU A 64 6.47 1.52 -4.81
CA LEU A 64 7.37 0.43 -5.15
C LEU A 64 8.81 0.91 -5.24
N VAL A 65 9.04 2.02 -5.93
CA VAL A 65 10.37 2.65 -6.02
C VAL A 65 10.87 3.08 -4.65
N ALA A 66 10.02 3.70 -3.82
CA ALA A 66 10.38 4.13 -2.46
C ALA A 66 10.78 2.93 -1.58
N LEU A 67 10.05 1.82 -1.64
CA LEU A 67 10.39 0.59 -0.92
C LEU A 67 11.74 0.01 -1.37
N MET A 68 12.03 0.02 -2.67
CA MET A 68 13.31 -0.43 -3.20
C MET A 68 14.46 0.47 -2.75
N MET A 69 14.27 1.79 -2.75
CA MET A 69 15.28 2.75 -2.29
C MET A 69 15.56 2.60 -0.78
N VAL A 70 14.52 2.49 0.03
CA VAL A 70 14.68 2.30 1.48
C VAL A 70 15.34 0.96 1.79
N ARG A 71 15.04 -0.08 1.03
CA ARG A 71 15.75 -1.36 1.15
C ARG A 71 17.24 -1.22 0.82
N ALA A 72 17.59 -0.43 -0.20
CA ALA A 72 18.98 -0.15 -0.51
C ALA A 72 19.69 0.59 0.65
N CYS A 73 19.01 1.54 1.28
CA CYS A 73 19.52 2.22 2.47
C CYS A 73 19.73 1.25 3.64
N GLU A 74 18.78 0.36 3.92
CA GLU A 74 18.95 -0.67 4.94
C GLU A 74 20.18 -1.54 4.71
N LEU A 75 20.39 -1.97 3.46
CA LEU A 75 21.56 -2.77 3.11
C LEU A 75 22.87 -2.00 3.26
N TYR A 76 22.88 -0.71 2.91
CA TYR A 76 24.05 0.14 3.04
C TYR A 76 24.44 0.39 4.52
N PHE A 77 23.46 0.58 5.39
CA PHE A 77 23.66 0.85 6.81
C PHE A 77 23.59 -0.40 7.70
N ALA A 78 23.43 -1.59 7.13
CA ALA A 78 23.29 -2.84 7.87
C ALA A 78 24.45 -3.13 8.83
N ASP A 79 25.66 -2.75 8.43
CA ASP A 79 26.88 -2.98 9.22
C ASP A 79 27.02 -2.01 10.42
N GLU A 80 26.36 -0.85 10.38
CA GLU A 80 26.54 0.21 11.37
C GLU A 80 25.41 0.31 12.41
N SER A 81 24.15 0.05 12.02
CA SER A 81 23.02 0.40 12.90
C SER A 81 21.85 -0.58 12.93
N ASN A 82 21.77 -1.51 12.00
CA ASN A 82 20.69 -2.50 11.90
C ASN A 82 19.26 -1.89 12.03
N ILE A 83 19.06 -0.68 11.50
CA ILE A 83 17.81 0.07 11.61
C ILE A 83 16.81 -0.45 10.56
N PRO A 84 15.65 -0.98 10.97
CA PRO A 84 14.62 -1.42 10.04
C PRO A 84 13.86 -0.21 9.47
N LEU A 85 14.22 0.26 8.29
CA LEU A 85 13.61 1.41 7.63
C LEU A 85 12.38 1.06 6.80
N VAL A 86 12.29 -0.16 6.28
CA VAL A 86 11.16 -0.61 5.44
C VAL A 86 9.85 -0.64 6.23
N LYS A 87 9.85 -1.14 7.47
CA LYS A 87 8.64 -1.26 8.28
C LYS A 87 7.95 0.07 8.58
N PRO A 88 8.64 1.14 9.02
CA PRO A 88 8.02 2.46 9.19
C PRO A 88 7.46 3.02 7.88
N LEU A 89 8.15 2.85 6.76
CA LEU A 89 7.65 3.30 5.48
C LEU A 89 6.38 2.54 5.07
N VAL A 90 6.35 1.22 5.24
CA VAL A 90 5.15 0.40 4.99
C VAL A 90 3.98 0.86 5.87
N ALA A 91 4.22 1.19 7.14
CA ALA A 91 3.19 1.70 8.03
C ALA A 91 2.61 3.04 7.55
N ILE A 92 3.44 3.96 7.08
CA ILE A 92 3.00 5.25 6.54
C ILE A 92 2.16 5.04 5.27
N ILE A 93 2.63 4.19 4.35
CA ILE A 93 1.89 3.86 3.14
C ILE A 93 0.54 3.21 3.50
N ALA A 94 0.54 2.25 4.43
CA ALA A 94 -0.67 1.57 4.86
C ALA A 94 -1.70 2.54 5.45
N LEU A 95 -1.29 3.46 6.29
CA LEU A 95 -2.18 4.48 6.85
C LEU A 95 -2.77 5.37 5.75
N THR A 96 -1.97 5.77 4.77
CA THR A 96 -2.41 6.60 3.64
C THR A 96 -3.45 5.85 2.79
N GLU A 97 -3.19 4.60 2.43
CA GLU A 97 -4.09 3.79 1.61
C GLU A 97 -5.39 3.42 2.37
N LEU A 98 -5.28 3.07 3.65
CA LEU A 98 -6.45 2.80 4.49
C LEU A 98 -7.34 4.03 4.66
N GLN A 99 -6.75 5.23 4.81
CA GLN A 99 -7.49 6.49 4.84
C GLN A 99 -8.25 6.70 3.52
N SER A 100 -7.60 6.51 2.38
CA SER A 100 -8.23 6.63 1.06
C SER A 100 -9.35 5.62 0.86
N MET A 101 -9.13 4.35 1.23
CA MET A 101 -10.18 3.31 1.18
C MET A 101 -11.37 3.65 2.06
N ARG A 102 -11.12 4.14 3.28
CA ARG A 102 -12.18 4.59 4.19
C ARG A 102 -13.04 5.65 3.53
N GLU A 103 -12.43 6.69 2.98
CA GLU A 103 -13.14 7.78 2.29
C GLU A 103 -13.96 7.26 1.10
N ASN A 104 -13.41 6.31 0.34
CA ASN A 104 -14.12 5.68 -0.76
C ASN A 104 -15.34 4.88 -0.28
N ILE A 105 -15.19 4.08 0.76
CA ILE A 105 -16.27 3.26 1.32
C ILE A 105 -17.36 4.15 1.93
N GLU A 106 -16.98 5.18 2.67
CA GLU A 106 -17.93 6.16 3.23
C GLU A 106 -18.72 6.85 2.11
N ALA A 107 -18.07 7.20 1.01
CA ALA A 107 -18.74 7.79 -0.14
C ALA A 107 -19.68 6.82 -0.88
N ILE A 108 -19.37 5.50 -0.88
CA ILE A 108 -20.20 4.46 -1.48
C ILE A 108 -21.42 4.13 -0.61
N THR A 109 -21.22 3.99 0.68
CA THR A 109 -22.24 3.53 1.64
C THR A 109 -23.04 4.64 2.30
N GLY A 110 -22.54 5.88 2.26
CA GLY A 110 -23.11 7.00 2.99
C GLY A 110 -22.94 6.90 4.53
N THR A 111 -22.12 5.95 5.00
CA THR A 111 -21.94 5.65 6.42
C THR A 111 -20.52 5.99 6.87
N ASP A 112 -20.39 6.73 7.95
CA ASP A 112 -19.10 6.98 8.60
C ASP A 112 -18.69 5.74 9.42
N ILE A 113 -17.77 4.95 8.89
CA ILE A 113 -17.31 3.69 9.49
C ILE A 113 -16.63 3.94 10.84
N LEU A 114 -15.83 4.99 10.96
CA LEU A 114 -15.15 5.31 12.22
C LEU A 114 -16.14 5.70 13.30
N LYS A 115 -17.15 6.49 12.96
CA LYS A 115 -18.23 6.87 13.90
C LYS A 115 -19.02 5.65 14.34
N GLY A 116 -19.33 4.75 13.41
CA GLY A 116 -19.98 3.47 13.73
C GLY A 116 -19.15 2.60 14.67
N LEU A 117 -17.85 2.46 14.40
CA LEU A 117 -16.92 1.72 15.25
C LEU A 117 -16.79 2.36 16.65
N PHE A 118 -16.66 3.68 16.71
CA PHE A 118 -16.56 4.43 17.97
C PHE A 118 -17.82 4.24 18.83
N ASN A 119 -18.99 4.36 18.23
CA ASN A 119 -20.27 4.12 18.91
C ASN A 119 -20.39 2.68 19.43
N PHE A 120 -19.93 1.70 18.64
CA PHE A 120 -19.92 0.30 19.05
C PHE A 120 -19.01 0.07 20.27
N LEU A 121 -17.79 0.62 20.24
CA LEU A 121 -16.83 0.50 21.35
C LEU A 121 -17.34 1.20 22.63
N GLN A 122 -17.94 2.38 22.49
CA GLN A 122 -18.55 3.10 23.62
C GLN A 122 -19.70 2.30 24.24
N ARG A 123 -20.55 1.72 23.42
CA ARG A 123 -21.67 0.89 23.90
C ARG A 123 -21.15 -0.32 24.68
N LYS A 124 -20.14 -1.00 24.17
CA LYS A 124 -19.53 -2.14 24.83
C LYS A 124 -18.82 -1.77 26.15
N SER A 125 -18.24 -0.58 26.22
CA SER A 125 -17.63 -0.06 27.46
C SER A 125 -18.65 0.25 28.55
N ASN A 126 -19.89 0.64 28.18
CA ASN A 126 -20.96 0.97 29.12
C ASN A 126 -21.74 -0.28 29.59
N GLU A 127 -21.60 -1.42 28.92
CA GLU A 127 -22.23 -2.70 29.26
C GLU A 127 -21.32 -3.60 30.15
N GLY A 128 -20.08 -3.20 30.36
CA GLY A 128 -19.10 -3.89 31.21
C GLY A 128 -18.85 -3.16 32.50
#